data_2ded12572cda5b8e3814de583f504443
#
_entry.id   2ded12572cda5b8e3814de583f504443
#
_cell.length_a   1.000
_cell.length_b   1.000
_cell.length_c   1.000
_cell.angle_alpha   90.00
_cell.angle_beta   90.00
_cell.angle_gamma   90.00
#
_symmetry.space_group_name_H-M   'P 1'
#
loop_
_entity.id
_entity.type
_entity.pdbx_description
1 polymer ?
#
loop_
_entity_poly.entity_id
_entity_poly.type
_entity_poly.pdbx_seq_one_letter_code
_entity_poly.pdbx_strand_id
1 'polypeptide(L)'
;MCIRDRKIQIVDPERHTKRIMDQMKNDLRLKTNPIHIECFDNSNIQGSNPVAACVVFINGKPAKKEYRHYNIKTVKGPDDYASMEEVVFRRYKRMIEEEKKLPSVIIIDGGKGQLSSSVSALKKLNLHNKILALGIAKRLEEIFYPSDPIPLYLDKRSETLKVIQHMRNEAHRFAITFHRNKRSGQALNSSLDSIPGIGEKTKITLLKKYKSLKKIQETPQEQIAAEIGSSKAKKLMSFLNSSK
;
A
#
# COMPACT_ATOMS: atom_id res chain seq x y z
N MET A 1 -41.03 36.29 2.94
CA MET A 1 -39.78 35.68 2.35
C MET A 1 -39.42 34.52 3.23
N CYS A 2 -39.85 33.29 2.84
CA CYS A 2 -39.73 32.11 3.69
C CYS A 2 -38.36 31.50 3.52
N ILE A 3 -37.58 31.50 4.58
CA ILE A 3 -36.34 30.73 4.71
C ILE A 3 -36.79 29.28 4.89
N ARG A 4 -36.63 28.46 3.83
CA ARG A 4 -36.85 27.01 3.91
C ARG A 4 -35.78 26.43 4.86
N ASP A 5 -36.21 25.99 6.02
CA ASP A 5 -35.46 25.14 6.92
C ASP A 5 -34.99 23.90 6.15
N ARG A 6 -33.76 23.92 5.70
CA ARG A 6 -33.06 22.67 5.31
C ARG A 6 -32.78 21.93 6.62
N LYS A 7 -33.68 21.01 6.98
CA LYS A 7 -33.36 19.98 7.97
C LYS A 7 -32.07 19.31 7.53
N ILE A 8 -30.95 19.66 8.18
CA ILE A 8 -29.72 18.92 8.08
C ILE A 8 -30.04 17.55 8.68
N GLN A 9 -30.28 16.56 7.83
CA GLN A 9 -30.40 15.19 8.28
C GLN A 9 -29.03 14.82 8.84
N ILE A 10 -28.89 14.77 10.14
CA ILE A 10 -27.74 14.19 10.82
C ILE A 10 -27.76 12.72 10.44
N VAL A 11 -26.94 12.36 9.45
CA VAL A 11 -26.77 10.96 9.04
C VAL A 11 -26.05 10.27 10.18
N ASP A 12 -26.72 9.35 10.85
CA ASP A 12 -26.12 8.48 11.87
C ASP A 12 -24.96 7.71 11.19
N PRO A 13 -23.70 7.94 11.60
CA PRO A 13 -22.53 7.36 10.94
C PRO A 13 -22.50 5.81 11.03
N GLU A 14 -23.09 5.22 12.06
CA GLU A 14 -23.14 3.77 12.24
C GLU A 14 -24.17 3.17 11.30
N ARG A 15 -25.35 3.77 11.19
CA ARG A 15 -26.39 3.34 10.28
C ARG A 15 -25.95 3.46 8.83
N HIS A 16 -25.22 4.52 8.48
CA HIS A 16 -24.66 4.70 7.15
C HIS A 16 -23.61 3.61 6.83
N THR A 17 -22.69 3.35 7.76
CA THR A 17 -21.69 2.30 7.63
C THR A 17 -22.32 0.93 7.45
N LYS A 18 -23.32 0.59 8.28
CA LYS A 18 -24.05 -0.67 8.17
C LYS A 18 -24.69 -0.84 6.79
N ARG A 19 -25.35 0.20 6.28
CA ARG A 19 -25.98 0.19 4.94
C ARG A 19 -24.95 -0.11 3.84
N ILE A 20 -23.76 0.52 3.91
CA ILE A 20 -22.68 0.26 2.93
C ILE A 20 -22.23 -1.20 3.01
N MET A 21 -22.03 -1.75 4.20
CA MET A 21 -21.61 -3.14 4.37
C MET A 21 -22.67 -4.12 3.86
N ASP A 22 -23.95 -3.86 4.12
CA ASP A 22 -25.06 -4.67 3.63
C ASP A 22 -25.14 -4.61 2.09
N GLN A 23 -24.95 -3.42 1.51
CA GLN A 23 -24.88 -3.25 0.06
C GLN A 23 -23.69 -4.03 -0.53
N MET A 24 -22.49 -3.88 0.05
CA MET A 24 -21.30 -4.61 -0.40
C MET A 24 -21.48 -6.12 -0.32
N LYS A 25 -22.14 -6.61 0.73
CA LYS A 25 -22.48 -8.03 0.86
C LYS A 25 -23.32 -8.51 -0.33
N ASN A 26 -24.37 -7.76 -0.69
CA ASN A 26 -25.27 -8.11 -1.77
C ASN A 26 -24.59 -7.99 -3.14
N ASP A 27 -23.94 -6.86 -3.41
CA ASP A 27 -23.28 -6.57 -4.69
C ASP A 27 -22.15 -7.58 -4.99
N LEU A 28 -21.40 -7.97 -3.96
CA LEU A 28 -20.30 -8.93 -4.06
C LEU A 28 -20.72 -10.37 -3.71
N ARG A 29 -22.01 -10.66 -3.64
CA ARG A 29 -22.57 -12.01 -3.36
C ARG A 29 -21.90 -12.72 -2.18
N LEU A 30 -21.64 -11.98 -1.10
CA LEU A 30 -20.95 -12.50 0.08
C LEU A 30 -21.93 -13.16 1.04
N LYS A 31 -21.47 -14.13 1.83
CA LYS A 31 -22.28 -14.77 2.88
C LYS A 31 -22.49 -13.85 4.10
N THR A 32 -21.48 -13.02 4.41
CA THR A 32 -21.47 -12.11 5.57
C THR A 32 -21.00 -10.73 5.17
N ASN A 33 -21.25 -9.73 6.01
CA ASN A 33 -20.78 -8.37 5.77
C ASN A 33 -19.24 -8.31 5.75
N PRO A 34 -18.65 -7.66 4.74
CA PRO A 34 -17.21 -7.57 4.59
C PRO A 34 -16.62 -6.48 5.52
N ILE A 35 -16.63 -6.73 6.83
CA ILE A 35 -16.16 -5.78 7.83
C ILE A 35 -14.67 -5.49 7.68
N HIS A 36 -13.86 -6.53 7.43
CA HIS A 36 -12.42 -6.44 7.23
C HIS A 36 -12.09 -6.83 5.80
N ILE A 37 -11.58 -5.89 5.03
CA ILE A 37 -11.16 -6.07 3.64
C ILE A 37 -9.72 -5.62 3.50
N GLU A 38 -8.91 -6.36 2.75
CA GLU A 38 -7.54 -5.96 2.39
C GLU A 38 -7.43 -5.80 0.88
N CYS A 39 -6.64 -4.82 0.43
CA CYS A 39 -6.33 -4.63 -0.99
C CYS A 39 -4.83 -4.68 -1.21
N PHE A 40 -4.42 -5.47 -2.21
CA PHE A 40 -3.03 -5.65 -2.59
C PHE A 40 -2.76 -5.01 -3.95
N ASP A 41 -1.66 -4.27 -4.03
CA ASP A 41 -1.12 -3.72 -5.27
C ASP A 41 0.36 -4.09 -5.39
N ASN A 42 0.74 -4.63 -6.55
CA ASN A 42 2.13 -4.83 -6.93
C ASN A 42 2.59 -3.65 -7.77
N SER A 43 3.60 -2.97 -7.30
CA SER A 43 4.20 -1.86 -8.01
C SER A 43 5.63 -2.21 -8.43
N ASN A 44 5.80 -2.52 -9.71
CA ASN A 44 7.10 -2.69 -10.36
C ASN A 44 7.46 -1.39 -11.08
N ILE A 45 8.31 -0.57 -10.49
CA ILE A 45 8.86 0.59 -11.17
C ILE A 45 10.27 0.24 -11.67
N GLN A 46 10.39 0.03 -12.98
CA GLN A 46 11.67 -0.11 -13.71
C GLN A 46 12.61 -1.24 -13.22
N GLY A 47 12.10 -2.41 -12.92
CA GLY A 47 12.93 -3.61 -12.76
C GLY A 47 13.81 -3.70 -11.50
N SER A 48 13.92 -2.65 -10.69
CA SER A 48 14.74 -2.66 -9.49
C SER A 48 13.89 -2.66 -8.23
N ASN A 49 14.08 -3.69 -7.38
CA ASN A 49 13.46 -3.80 -6.07
C ASN A 49 11.92 -3.80 -6.09
N PRO A 50 11.26 -4.83 -6.63
CA PRO A 50 9.81 -4.93 -6.64
C PRO A 50 9.26 -4.87 -5.22
N VAL A 51 8.19 -4.11 -5.04
CA VAL A 51 7.50 -3.98 -3.76
C VAL A 51 6.00 -4.13 -3.96
N ALA A 52 5.34 -4.65 -2.94
CA ALA A 52 3.90 -4.70 -2.89
C ALA A 52 3.38 -3.94 -1.68
N ALA A 53 2.18 -3.41 -1.82
CA ALA A 53 1.43 -2.74 -0.77
C ALA A 53 0.21 -3.58 -0.38
N CYS A 54 -0.09 -3.60 0.91
CA CYS A 54 -1.33 -4.11 1.45
C CYS A 54 -1.99 -2.99 2.25
N VAL A 55 -3.16 -2.55 1.84
CA VAL A 55 -3.99 -1.61 2.60
C VAL A 55 -5.17 -2.33 3.21
N VAL A 56 -5.61 -1.85 4.36
CA VAL A 56 -6.65 -2.48 5.17
C VAL A 56 -7.79 -1.50 5.38
N PHE A 57 -9.02 -1.97 5.16
CA PHE A 57 -10.23 -1.23 5.43
C PHE A 57 -11.09 -2.00 6.44
N ILE A 58 -11.54 -1.27 7.44
CA ILE A 58 -12.46 -1.78 8.45
C ILE A 58 -13.75 -0.96 8.36
N ASN A 59 -14.87 -1.65 8.21
CA ASN A 59 -16.17 -1.00 8.03
C ASN A 59 -16.17 0.04 6.88
N GLY A 60 -15.51 -0.28 5.76
CA GLY A 60 -15.42 0.60 4.60
C GLY A 60 -14.49 1.81 4.76
N LYS A 61 -13.77 1.94 5.87
CA LYS A 61 -12.86 3.07 6.16
C LYS A 61 -11.40 2.61 6.25
N PRO A 62 -10.42 3.44 5.83
CA PRO A 62 -9.01 3.13 5.89
C PRO A 62 -8.50 2.89 7.33
N ALA A 63 -7.92 1.72 7.60
CA ALA A 63 -7.26 1.37 8.87
C ALA A 63 -5.73 1.49 8.70
N LYS A 64 -5.21 2.72 8.57
CA LYS A 64 -3.82 3.02 8.19
C LYS A 64 -2.76 2.36 9.08
N LYS A 65 -3.05 2.08 10.35
CA LYS A 65 -2.15 1.38 11.29
C LYS A 65 -1.87 -0.07 10.86
N GLU A 66 -2.80 -0.66 10.11
CA GLU A 66 -2.72 -2.05 9.63
C GLU A 66 -2.08 -2.19 8.25
N TYR A 67 -1.78 -1.08 7.56
CA TYR A 67 -1.12 -1.08 6.26
C TYR A 67 0.27 -1.67 6.33
N ARG A 68 0.67 -2.42 5.30
CA ARG A 68 2.00 -3.06 5.23
C ARG A 68 2.59 -2.91 3.84
N HIS A 69 3.91 -2.69 3.81
CA HIS A 69 4.72 -2.82 2.60
C HIS A 69 5.50 -4.13 2.63
N TYR A 70 5.67 -4.71 1.46
CA TYR A 70 6.43 -5.93 1.28
C TYR A 70 7.55 -5.71 0.26
N ASN A 71 8.78 -5.93 0.66
CA ASN A 71 9.86 -6.15 -0.29
C ASN A 71 9.74 -7.59 -0.78
N ILE A 72 9.74 -7.80 -2.09
CA ILE A 72 9.79 -9.12 -2.72
C ILE A 72 11.17 -9.70 -2.46
N LYS A 73 11.24 -10.97 -2.04
CA LYS A 73 12.47 -11.62 -1.59
C LYS A 73 12.88 -12.81 -2.45
N THR A 74 11.91 -13.59 -2.93
CA THR A 74 12.16 -14.90 -3.57
C THR A 74 12.09 -14.84 -5.08
N VAL A 75 11.44 -13.79 -5.63
CA VAL A 75 11.22 -13.66 -7.07
C VAL A 75 12.39 -12.93 -7.71
N LYS A 76 12.99 -13.55 -8.72
CA LYS A 76 14.04 -12.95 -9.56
C LYS A 76 13.42 -12.40 -10.84
N GLY A 77 13.65 -11.11 -11.12
CA GLY A 77 13.12 -10.46 -12.31
C GLY A 77 11.70 -9.93 -12.17
N PRO A 78 11.11 -9.40 -13.26
CA PRO A 78 9.80 -8.77 -13.28
C PRO A 78 8.67 -9.80 -13.41
N ASP A 79 8.42 -10.57 -12.37
CA ASP A 79 7.31 -11.53 -12.31
C ASP A 79 6.26 -11.06 -11.27
N ASP A 80 5.22 -10.41 -11.78
CA ASP A 80 4.13 -9.87 -10.97
C ASP A 80 3.26 -10.96 -10.35
N TYR A 81 3.18 -12.13 -10.99
CA TYR A 81 2.37 -13.24 -10.51
C TYR A 81 3.02 -13.91 -9.30
N ALA A 82 4.28 -14.29 -9.43
CA ALA A 82 5.06 -14.86 -8.33
C ALA A 82 5.22 -13.86 -7.17
N SER A 83 5.38 -12.57 -7.47
CA SER A 83 5.45 -11.51 -6.46
C SER A 83 4.15 -11.38 -5.66
N MET A 84 3.00 -11.44 -6.32
CA MET A 84 1.69 -11.40 -5.66
C MET A 84 1.47 -12.64 -4.78
N GLU A 85 1.83 -13.81 -5.29
CA GLU A 85 1.76 -15.06 -4.53
C GLU A 85 2.61 -15.00 -3.25
N GLU A 86 3.87 -14.55 -3.36
CA GLU A 86 4.78 -14.39 -2.22
C GLU A 86 4.17 -13.47 -1.15
N VAL A 87 3.63 -12.32 -1.56
CA VAL A 87 3.11 -11.31 -0.63
C VAL A 87 1.87 -11.82 0.11
N VAL A 88 0.90 -12.37 -0.62
CA VAL A 88 -0.32 -12.92 -0.04
C VAL A 88 0.00 -14.07 0.91
N PHE A 89 0.89 -14.98 0.50
CA PHE A 89 1.35 -16.08 1.35
C PHE A 89 1.99 -15.57 2.64
N ARG A 90 2.95 -14.64 2.56
CA ARG A 90 3.65 -14.09 3.74
C ARG A 90 2.73 -13.31 4.66
N ARG A 91 1.76 -12.58 4.10
CA ARG A 91 0.76 -11.83 4.90
C ARG A 91 -0.05 -12.78 5.75
N TYR A 92 -0.66 -13.79 5.15
CA TYR A 92 -1.60 -14.66 5.85
C TYR A 92 -0.92 -15.74 6.69
N LYS A 93 0.27 -16.22 6.29
CA LYS A 93 1.10 -17.06 7.15
C LYS A 93 1.38 -16.35 8.48
N ARG A 94 1.82 -15.08 8.41
CA ARG A 94 2.08 -14.28 9.61
C ARG A 94 0.81 -14.01 10.44
N MET A 95 -0.33 -13.76 9.80
CA MET A 95 -1.59 -13.54 10.52
C MET A 95 -2.05 -14.79 11.25
N ILE A 96 -1.81 -15.99 10.68
CA ILE A 96 -2.07 -17.27 11.37
C ILE A 96 -1.13 -17.43 12.56
N GLU A 97 0.17 -17.21 12.38
CA GLU A 97 1.18 -17.32 13.45
C GLU A 97 0.92 -16.33 14.61
N GLU A 98 0.38 -15.16 14.32
CA GLU A 98 0.05 -14.12 15.29
C GLU A 98 -1.42 -14.23 15.79
N GLU A 99 -2.16 -15.27 15.41
CA GLU A 99 -3.57 -15.52 15.77
C GLU A 99 -4.50 -14.32 15.48
N LYS A 100 -4.17 -13.54 14.43
CA LYS A 100 -4.94 -12.36 14.06
C LYS A 100 -6.22 -12.73 13.31
N LYS A 101 -7.25 -11.90 13.49
CA LYS A 101 -8.50 -12.03 12.75
C LYS A 101 -8.25 -11.84 11.25
N LEU A 102 -8.60 -12.86 10.47
CA LEU A 102 -8.47 -12.84 9.01
C LEU A 102 -9.55 -11.96 8.36
N PRO A 103 -9.26 -11.34 7.19
CA PRO A 103 -10.27 -10.65 6.41
C PRO A 103 -11.24 -11.67 5.78
N SER A 104 -12.47 -11.23 5.50
CA SER A 104 -13.43 -12.03 4.75
C SER A 104 -13.20 -11.94 3.24
N VAL A 105 -12.67 -10.81 2.79
CA VAL A 105 -12.45 -10.51 1.37
C VAL A 105 -11.08 -9.88 1.19
N ILE A 106 -10.39 -10.28 0.12
CA ILE A 106 -9.21 -9.58 -0.38
C ILE A 106 -9.44 -9.12 -1.81
N ILE A 107 -8.91 -7.96 -2.12
CA ILE A 107 -8.97 -7.33 -3.43
C ILE A 107 -7.56 -7.31 -4.00
N ILE A 108 -7.40 -7.79 -5.22
CA ILE A 108 -6.12 -7.80 -5.95
C ILE A 108 -6.22 -6.75 -7.06
N ASP A 109 -5.41 -5.68 -6.97
CA ASP A 109 -5.30 -4.69 -8.06
C ASP A 109 -4.51 -5.30 -9.21
N GLY A 110 -5.21 -6.13 -9.98
CA GLY A 110 -4.63 -6.88 -11.08
C GLY A 110 -5.63 -7.79 -11.76
N GLY A 111 -5.26 -8.27 -12.94
CA GLY A 111 -6.08 -9.15 -13.75
C GLY A 111 -6.14 -10.60 -13.23
N LYS A 112 -6.76 -11.46 -14.03
CA LYS A 112 -7.01 -12.88 -13.72
C LYS A 112 -5.74 -13.66 -13.29
N GLY A 113 -4.58 -13.33 -13.87
CA GLY A 113 -3.31 -14.00 -13.53
C GLY A 113 -2.86 -13.72 -12.08
N GLN A 114 -2.88 -12.45 -11.65
CA GLN A 114 -2.54 -12.09 -10.27
C GLN A 114 -3.57 -12.61 -9.26
N LEU A 115 -4.86 -12.64 -9.64
CA LEU A 115 -5.91 -13.27 -8.85
C LEU A 115 -5.63 -14.77 -8.67
N SER A 116 -5.31 -15.49 -9.75
CA SER A 116 -4.99 -16.92 -9.70
C SER A 116 -3.80 -17.22 -8.77
N SER A 117 -2.73 -16.42 -8.85
CA SER A 117 -1.56 -16.53 -7.97
C SER A 117 -1.91 -16.28 -6.51
N SER A 118 -2.78 -15.31 -6.23
CA SER A 118 -3.26 -15.03 -4.88
C SER A 118 -4.08 -16.19 -4.32
N VAL A 119 -4.94 -16.79 -5.13
CA VAL A 119 -5.73 -17.98 -4.76
C VAL A 119 -4.80 -19.18 -4.50
N SER A 120 -3.73 -19.34 -5.29
CA SER A 120 -2.70 -20.37 -5.05
C SER A 120 -2.07 -20.20 -3.65
N ALA A 121 -1.68 -18.97 -3.29
CA ALA A 121 -1.16 -18.68 -1.96
C ALA A 121 -2.15 -19.04 -0.83
N LEU A 122 -3.43 -18.68 -1.00
CA LEU A 122 -4.49 -19.02 -0.04
C LEU A 122 -4.73 -20.52 0.06
N LYS A 123 -4.64 -21.27 -1.05
CA LYS A 123 -4.74 -22.73 -1.06
C LYS A 123 -3.61 -23.39 -0.28
N LYS A 124 -2.37 -22.93 -0.44
CA LYS A 124 -1.19 -23.40 0.32
C LYS A 124 -1.35 -23.24 1.83
N LEU A 125 -2.16 -22.28 2.27
CA LEU A 125 -2.46 -22.00 3.68
C LEU A 125 -3.82 -22.56 4.14
N ASN A 126 -4.55 -23.30 3.30
CA ASN A 126 -5.91 -23.79 3.57
C ASN A 126 -6.90 -22.67 3.91
N LEU A 127 -6.73 -21.49 3.32
CA LEU A 127 -7.57 -20.30 3.56
C LEU A 127 -8.53 -19.97 2.42
N HIS A 128 -8.45 -20.65 1.29
CA HIS A 128 -9.25 -20.35 0.08
C HIS A 128 -10.78 -20.49 0.28
N ASN A 129 -11.22 -21.24 1.30
CA ASN A 129 -12.63 -21.35 1.69
C ASN A 129 -13.04 -20.34 2.78
N LYS A 130 -12.06 -19.65 3.39
CA LYS A 130 -12.30 -18.66 4.47
C LYS A 130 -12.18 -17.23 3.98
N ILE A 131 -11.33 -16.98 2.99
CA ILE A 131 -11.04 -15.67 2.43
C ILE A 131 -11.41 -15.68 0.95
N LEU A 132 -12.35 -14.83 0.55
CA LEU A 132 -12.68 -14.64 -0.86
C LEU A 132 -11.66 -13.68 -1.48
N ALA A 133 -10.99 -14.11 -2.56
CA ALA A 133 -10.13 -13.25 -3.35
C ALA A 133 -10.90 -12.72 -4.57
N LEU A 134 -10.84 -11.42 -4.82
CA LEU A 134 -11.42 -10.74 -5.98
C LEU A 134 -10.32 -10.00 -6.72
N GLY A 135 -10.29 -10.11 -8.06
CA GLY A 135 -9.41 -9.32 -8.92
C GLY A 135 -10.13 -8.09 -9.45
N ILE A 136 -9.42 -6.98 -9.65
CA ILE A 136 -9.96 -5.79 -10.31
C ILE A 136 -9.09 -5.41 -11.49
N ALA A 137 -9.68 -5.32 -12.69
CA ALA A 137 -9.00 -4.81 -13.87
C ALA A 137 -9.13 -3.29 -13.97
N LYS A 138 -8.00 -2.62 -14.27
CA LYS A 138 -7.87 -1.14 -14.23
C LYS A 138 -8.78 -0.39 -15.20
N ARG A 139 -9.00 -0.90 -16.43
CA ARG A 139 -9.66 -0.12 -17.49
C ARG A 139 -11.18 -0.03 -17.37
N LEU A 140 -11.84 -1.14 -17.00
CA LEU A 140 -13.29 -1.24 -17.00
C LEU A 140 -13.88 -1.46 -15.61
N GLU A 141 -13.03 -1.48 -14.58
CA GLU A 141 -13.43 -1.77 -13.19
C GLU A 141 -14.14 -3.12 -13.06
N GLU A 142 -13.73 -4.06 -13.91
CA GLU A 142 -14.22 -5.43 -13.92
C GLU A 142 -13.76 -6.17 -12.67
N ILE A 143 -14.72 -6.77 -11.98
CA ILE A 143 -14.45 -7.60 -10.80
C ILE A 143 -14.46 -9.06 -11.21
N PHE A 144 -13.35 -9.75 -11.00
CA PHE A 144 -13.18 -11.16 -11.31
C PHE A 144 -13.27 -12.00 -10.06
N TYR A 145 -14.05 -13.07 -10.14
CA TYR A 145 -14.05 -14.15 -9.17
C TYR A 145 -13.06 -15.23 -9.55
N PRO A 146 -12.54 -16.01 -8.58
CA PRO A 146 -11.71 -17.17 -8.88
C PRO A 146 -12.46 -18.16 -9.77
N SER A 147 -11.80 -18.59 -10.85
CA SER A 147 -12.34 -19.58 -11.80
C SER A 147 -13.60 -19.16 -12.58
N ASP A 148 -14.05 -17.91 -12.45
CA ASP A 148 -15.16 -17.39 -13.26
C ASP A 148 -14.59 -16.60 -14.45
N PRO A 149 -14.92 -17.00 -15.70
CA PRO A 149 -14.48 -16.26 -16.87
C PRO A 149 -15.22 -14.94 -17.07
N ILE A 150 -16.42 -14.80 -16.47
CA ILE A 150 -17.31 -13.65 -16.67
C ILE A 150 -17.08 -12.64 -15.55
N PRO A 151 -16.67 -11.39 -15.86
CA PRO A 151 -16.50 -10.36 -14.84
C PRO A 151 -17.85 -9.87 -14.32
N LEU A 152 -17.89 -9.49 -13.06
CA LEU A 152 -18.99 -8.76 -12.48
C LEU A 152 -18.80 -7.27 -12.73
N TYR A 153 -19.84 -6.61 -13.24
CA TYR A 153 -19.92 -5.15 -13.37
C TYR A 153 -20.86 -4.60 -12.31
N LEU A 154 -20.37 -3.60 -11.58
CA LEU A 154 -21.17 -2.85 -10.61
C LEU A 154 -21.67 -1.55 -11.22
N ASP A 155 -22.82 -1.06 -10.74
CA ASP A 155 -23.28 0.30 -11.09
C ASP A 155 -22.22 1.32 -10.68
N LYS A 156 -21.88 2.24 -11.60
CA LYS A 156 -20.89 3.31 -11.36
C LYS A 156 -21.24 4.21 -10.18
N ARG A 157 -22.49 4.25 -9.78
CA ARG A 157 -22.98 5.02 -8.63
C ARG A 157 -23.02 4.22 -7.34
N SER A 158 -22.77 2.91 -7.37
CA SER A 158 -22.85 2.07 -6.17
C SER A 158 -21.81 2.45 -5.14
N GLU A 159 -22.20 2.45 -3.85
CA GLU A 159 -21.27 2.71 -2.75
C GLU A 159 -20.21 1.60 -2.67
N THR A 160 -20.55 0.38 -3.04
CA THR A 160 -19.61 -0.75 -3.14
C THR A 160 -18.46 -0.42 -4.07
N LEU A 161 -18.76 0.03 -5.30
CA LEU A 161 -17.73 0.39 -6.28
C LEU A 161 -16.86 1.55 -5.78
N LYS A 162 -17.47 2.57 -5.16
CA LYS A 162 -16.72 3.70 -4.57
C LYS A 162 -15.74 3.24 -3.48
N VAL A 163 -16.15 2.33 -2.60
CA VAL A 163 -15.26 1.77 -1.57
C VAL A 163 -14.11 0.99 -2.22
N ILE A 164 -14.40 0.15 -3.19
CA ILE A 164 -13.40 -0.64 -3.92
C ILE A 164 -12.38 0.27 -4.64
N GLN A 165 -12.87 1.28 -5.36
CA GLN A 165 -12.03 2.29 -6.01
C GLN A 165 -11.14 3.03 -5.00
N HIS A 166 -11.71 3.42 -3.86
CA HIS A 166 -10.94 4.07 -2.79
C HIS A 166 -9.83 3.14 -2.28
N MET A 167 -10.13 1.86 -2.04
CA MET A 167 -9.13 0.88 -1.61
C MET A 167 -8.00 0.72 -2.64
N ARG A 168 -8.34 0.56 -3.92
CA ARG A 168 -7.38 0.45 -5.02
C ARG A 168 -6.49 1.68 -5.11
N ASN A 169 -7.10 2.88 -5.14
CA ASN A 169 -6.36 4.13 -5.24
C ASN A 169 -5.44 4.33 -4.04
N GLU A 170 -5.88 3.93 -2.85
CA GLU A 170 -5.08 4.02 -1.62
C GLU A 170 -3.92 3.01 -1.62
N ALA A 171 -4.14 1.77 -2.11
CA ALA A 171 -3.08 0.77 -2.28
C ALA A 171 -1.99 1.29 -3.24
N HIS A 172 -2.42 1.81 -4.38
CA HIS A 172 -1.52 2.40 -5.37
C HIS A 172 -0.75 3.61 -4.83
N ARG A 173 -1.45 4.55 -4.17
CA ARG A 173 -0.80 5.70 -3.50
C ARG A 173 0.23 5.26 -2.46
N PHE A 174 -0.12 4.26 -1.66
CA PHE A 174 0.75 3.73 -0.61
C PHE A 174 1.99 3.05 -1.20
N ALA A 175 1.84 2.25 -2.26
CA ALA A 175 2.95 1.64 -2.99
C ALA A 175 3.91 2.68 -3.58
N ILE A 176 3.37 3.70 -4.30
CA ILE A 176 4.18 4.79 -4.89
C ILE A 176 4.98 5.53 -3.81
N THR A 177 4.36 5.84 -2.67
CA THR A 177 5.03 6.55 -1.58
C THR A 177 6.23 5.76 -1.06
N PHE A 178 6.10 4.44 -0.94
CA PHE A 178 7.21 3.58 -0.51
C PHE A 178 8.35 3.56 -1.53
N HIS A 179 8.04 3.44 -2.83
CA HIS A 179 9.06 3.51 -3.89
C HIS A 179 9.81 4.83 -3.89
N ARG A 180 9.10 5.95 -3.74
CA ARG A 180 9.73 7.28 -3.65
C ARG A 180 10.69 7.36 -2.48
N ASN A 181 10.26 6.91 -1.30
CA ASN A 181 11.10 6.90 -0.10
C ASN A 181 12.32 6.01 -0.27
N LYS A 182 12.17 4.83 -0.88
CA LYS A 182 13.27 3.89 -1.13
C LYS A 182 14.29 4.49 -2.10
N ARG A 183 13.83 5.08 -3.23
CA ARG A 183 14.72 5.78 -4.18
C ARG A 183 15.44 6.97 -3.56
N SER A 184 14.73 7.79 -2.79
CA SER A 184 15.34 8.92 -2.09
C SER A 184 16.41 8.45 -1.10
N GLY A 185 16.17 7.36 -0.38
CA GLY A 185 17.15 6.76 0.50
C GLY A 185 18.37 6.19 -0.24
N GLN A 186 18.17 5.52 -1.36
CA GLN A 186 19.26 4.99 -2.19
C GLN A 186 20.10 6.13 -2.80
N ALA A 187 19.45 7.15 -3.37
CA ALA A 187 20.13 8.32 -3.92
C ALA A 187 20.94 9.06 -2.83
N LEU A 188 20.36 9.21 -1.64
CA LEU A 188 21.06 9.80 -0.50
C LEU A 188 22.29 8.97 -0.12
N ASN A 189 22.14 7.65 -0.02
CA ASN A 189 23.25 6.75 0.31
C ASN A 189 24.38 6.87 -0.71
N SER A 190 24.08 6.74 -2.01
CA SER A 190 25.08 6.85 -3.08
C SER A 190 25.78 8.21 -3.08
N SER A 191 25.05 9.31 -2.86
CA SER A 191 25.65 10.65 -2.77
C SER A 191 26.55 10.81 -1.55
N LEU A 192 26.17 10.24 -0.41
CA LEU A 192 26.99 10.26 0.81
C LEU A 192 28.25 9.40 0.67
N ASP A 193 28.22 8.32 -0.12
CA ASP A 193 29.40 7.50 -0.41
C ASP A 193 30.51 8.26 -1.15
N SER A 194 30.12 9.27 -1.93
CA SER A 194 31.06 10.09 -2.70
C SER A 194 31.74 11.20 -1.90
N ILE A 195 31.38 11.40 -0.61
CA ILE A 195 31.90 12.50 0.20
C ILE A 195 33.04 12.03 1.08
N PRO A 196 34.30 12.49 0.86
CA PRO A 196 35.42 12.11 1.70
C PRO A 196 35.23 12.53 3.15
N GLY A 197 35.40 11.57 4.07
CA GLY A 197 35.26 11.79 5.52
C GLY A 197 33.85 11.61 6.09
N ILE A 198 32.88 11.22 5.27
CA ILE A 198 31.57 10.74 5.68
C ILE A 198 31.60 9.20 5.76
N GLY A 199 31.89 8.68 6.96
CA GLY A 199 31.92 7.23 7.21
C GLY A 199 30.54 6.65 7.51
N GLU A 200 30.47 5.32 7.61
CA GLU A 200 29.21 4.55 7.73
C GLU A 200 28.31 5.01 8.89
N LYS A 201 28.88 5.25 10.07
CA LYS A 201 28.11 5.76 11.22
C LYS A 201 27.42 7.11 10.93
N THR A 202 28.14 8.02 10.26
CA THR A 202 27.63 9.34 9.89
C THR A 202 26.51 9.22 8.84
N LYS A 203 26.67 8.32 7.85
CA LYS A 203 25.65 8.02 6.85
C LYS A 203 24.37 7.49 7.51
N ILE A 204 24.48 6.50 8.39
CA ILE A 204 23.33 5.95 9.11
C ILE A 204 22.57 7.04 9.87
N THR A 205 23.29 7.95 10.54
CA THR A 205 22.66 9.08 11.24
C THR A 205 21.90 9.99 10.28
N LEU A 206 22.53 10.37 9.17
CA LEU A 206 21.91 11.24 8.15
C LEU A 206 20.71 10.57 7.46
N LEU A 207 20.83 9.29 7.07
CA LEU A 207 19.75 8.52 6.48
C LEU A 207 18.54 8.39 7.42
N LYS A 208 18.80 8.11 8.69
CA LYS A 208 17.74 7.95 9.69
C LYS A 208 16.99 9.26 9.95
N LYS A 209 17.70 10.38 10.01
CA LYS A 209 17.10 11.68 10.38
C LYS A 209 16.49 12.43 9.20
N TYR A 210 17.19 12.49 8.07
CA TYR A 210 16.80 13.38 6.96
C TYR A 210 16.09 12.66 5.82
N LYS A 211 16.35 11.36 5.57
CA LYS A 211 15.65 10.50 4.58
C LYS A 211 15.76 10.94 3.11
N SER A 212 16.22 12.14 2.79
CA SER A 212 16.43 12.64 1.42
C SER A 212 17.46 13.73 1.34
N LEU A 213 18.14 13.88 0.17
CA LEU A 213 19.11 14.96 -0.11
C LEU A 213 18.46 16.33 0.00
N LYS A 214 17.25 16.49 -0.54
CA LYS A 214 16.51 17.74 -0.50
C LYS A 214 16.31 18.23 0.92
N LYS A 215 15.95 17.34 1.84
CA LYS A 215 15.76 17.71 3.24
C LYS A 215 17.04 18.10 3.94
N ILE A 216 18.18 17.51 3.56
CA ILE A 216 19.49 17.95 4.06
C ILE A 216 19.80 19.34 3.54
N GLN A 217 19.59 19.62 2.25
CA GLN A 217 19.84 20.94 1.64
C GLN A 217 18.98 22.05 2.24
N GLU A 218 17.74 21.74 2.60
CA GLU A 218 16.79 22.67 3.24
C GLU A 218 17.07 22.88 4.74
N THR A 219 17.94 22.06 5.36
CA THR A 219 18.25 22.15 6.80
C THR A 219 19.45 23.07 7.03
N PRO A 220 19.38 24.01 7.99
CA PRO A 220 20.50 24.86 8.35
C PRO A 220 21.73 24.03 8.72
N GLN A 221 22.95 24.52 8.31
CA GLN A 221 24.21 23.81 8.53
C GLN A 221 24.47 23.56 10.01
N GLU A 222 24.05 24.49 10.90
CA GLU A 222 24.25 24.39 12.36
C GLU A 222 23.48 23.17 12.92
N GLN A 223 22.29 22.91 12.44
CA GLN A 223 21.49 21.73 12.87
C GLN A 223 22.12 20.41 12.39
N ILE A 224 22.71 20.42 11.20
CA ILE A 224 23.46 19.25 10.71
C ILE A 224 24.75 19.08 11.50
N ALA A 225 25.44 20.18 11.82
CA ALA A 225 26.67 20.18 12.60
C ALA A 225 26.48 19.63 14.03
N ALA A 226 25.33 19.87 14.64
CA ALA A 226 24.99 19.31 15.94
C ALA A 226 24.92 17.77 15.93
N GLU A 227 24.59 17.15 14.78
CA GLU A 227 24.46 15.70 14.65
C GLU A 227 25.74 14.98 14.24
N ILE A 228 26.51 15.58 13.33
CA ILE A 228 27.64 14.90 12.68
C ILE A 228 28.99 15.63 12.91
N GLY A 229 28.97 16.75 13.59
CA GLY A 229 30.12 17.62 13.82
C GLY A 229 30.35 18.66 12.72
N SER A 230 30.85 19.84 13.07
CA SER A 230 30.98 21.02 12.20
C SER A 230 31.82 20.75 10.94
N SER A 231 32.95 20.03 11.07
CA SER A 231 33.81 19.71 9.93
C SER A 231 33.14 18.88 8.87
N LYS A 232 32.38 17.82 9.28
CA LYS A 232 31.62 16.95 8.36
C LYS A 232 30.41 17.65 7.75
N ALA A 233 29.72 18.49 8.55
CA ALA A 233 28.60 19.28 8.06
C ALA A 233 29.03 20.26 6.96
N LYS A 234 30.18 20.95 7.15
CA LYS A 234 30.75 21.86 6.15
C LYS A 234 31.10 21.13 4.84
N LYS A 235 31.77 19.96 4.93
CA LYS A 235 32.06 19.13 3.72
C LYS A 235 30.81 18.66 3.00
N LEU A 236 29.80 18.21 3.75
CA LEU A 236 28.53 17.77 3.22
C LEU A 236 27.82 18.89 2.46
N MET A 237 27.70 20.06 3.07
CA MET A 237 27.01 21.20 2.45
C MET A 237 27.76 21.74 1.24
N SER A 238 29.11 21.83 1.26
CA SER A 238 29.90 22.22 0.09
C SER A 238 29.71 21.23 -1.07
N PHE A 239 29.72 19.92 -0.83
CA PHE A 239 29.51 18.92 -1.86
C PHE A 239 28.09 19.02 -2.47
N LEU A 240 27.06 19.19 -1.66
CA LEU A 240 25.70 19.32 -2.13
C LEU A 240 25.43 20.60 -2.92
N ASN A 241 26.17 21.67 -2.63
CA ASN A 241 26.08 22.92 -3.37
C ASN A 241 26.89 22.92 -4.69
N SER A 242 27.97 22.12 -4.77
CA SER A 242 28.75 21.95 -5.99
C SER A 242 28.14 20.98 -7.01
N SER A 243 27.13 20.20 -6.59
CA SER A 243 26.44 19.21 -7.44
C SER A 243 25.15 19.76 -8.07
N LYS A 244 24.94 21.08 -8.02
CA LYS A 244 23.91 21.80 -8.79
C LYS A 244 24.48 22.25 -10.13
#